data_ada328e362945b7c345e82c6fdc133b4
#
_entry.id   ada328e362945b7c345e82c6fdc133b4
#
_cell.length_a   1.000
_cell.length_b   1.000
_cell.length_c   1.000
_cell.angle_alpha   90.00
_cell.angle_beta   90.00
_cell.angle_gamma   90.00
#
_symmetry.space_group_name_H-M   'P 1'
#
loop_
_entity.id
_entity.type
_entity.pdbx_description
1 polymer ?
#
loop_
_entity_poly.entity_id
_entity_poly.type
_entity_poly.pdbx_seq_one_letter_code
_entity_poly.pdbx_strand_id
1 'polypeptide(L)'
;MAHPESRSRAQGMTRRELAAVVDHTLLRPEATLADIDRVAAEAVSFGCASVCVQPSAVARAAEVVDGRILVCSVVGFPHGASVSRTKADEAATVVALGAAEVDMVVDLGALGDGDFAAVAADVAEVRAAVPSVVLKVILESALWSPSVLRQATEAAMGAGADFVKTSTGFHPAGGASIDAVSIMSSVVGDRARVKASGAIRDTATALAMLAAGADRLGVSGTGAILDGLG
;
A
#
# COMPACT_ATOMS: atom_id res chain seq x y z
N MET A 1 -1.57 -20.52 6.70
CA MET A 1 -0.26 -20.88 6.11
C MET A 1 -0.17 -20.15 4.78
N ALA A 2 0.92 -19.44 4.47
CA ALA A 2 1.12 -18.79 3.18
C ALA A 2 1.01 -19.81 2.03
N HIS A 3 0.44 -19.40 0.90
CA HIS A 3 0.25 -20.23 -0.28
C HIS A 3 1.62 -20.79 -0.73
N PRO A 4 1.77 -22.09 -1.09
CA PRO A 4 3.07 -22.67 -1.45
C PRO A 4 3.76 -21.94 -2.63
N GLU A 5 3.00 -21.32 -3.52
CA GLU A 5 3.51 -20.53 -4.65
C GLU A 5 4.20 -19.24 -4.23
N SER A 6 3.75 -18.56 -3.15
CA SER A 6 4.39 -17.32 -2.67
C SER A 6 5.78 -17.56 -2.08
N ARG A 7 5.99 -18.70 -1.41
CA ARG A 7 7.31 -19.09 -0.90
C ARG A 7 8.31 -19.38 -2.02
N SER A 8 7.85 -20.04 -3.10
CA SER A 8 8.67 -20.34 -4.26
C SER A 8 9.07 -19.06 -5.02
N ARG A 9 8.14 -18.09 -5.08
CA ARG A 9 8.34 -16.82 -5.79
C ARG A 9 9.43 -15.93 -5.16
N ALA A 10 9.59 -15.96 -3.83
CA ALA A 10 10.60 -15.17 -3.14
C ALA A 10 12.02 -15.73 -3.26
N GLN A 11 12.17 -17.05 -3.53
CA GLN A 11 13.48 -17.69 -3.68
C GLN A 11 14.00 -17.51 -5.11
N GLY A 12 15.14 -16.84 -5.23
CA GLY A 12 15.81 -16.62 -6.53
C GLY A 12 15.25 -15.45 -7.33
N MET A 13 14.51 -14.52 -6.70
CA MET A 13 14.09 -13.29 -7.35
C MET A 13 15.28 -12.50 -7.86
N THR A 14 15.20 -12.06 -9.09
CA THR A 14 16.14 -11.10 -9.67
C THR A 14 15.84 -9.68 -9.17
N ARG A 15 16.84 -8.79 -9.27
CA ARG A 15 16.69 -7.36 -8.97
C ARG A 15 15.48 -6.74 -9.70
N ARG A 16 15.27 -7.08 -10.96
CA ARG A 16 14.16 -6.59 -11.78
C ARG A 16 12.81 -7.09 -11.28
N GLU A 17 12.71 -8.35 -10.91
CA GLU A 17 11.46 -8.93 -10.38
C GLU A 17 11.10 -8.34 -9.02
N LEU A 18 12.10 -8.10 -8.15
CA LEU A 18 11.85 -7.44 -6.87
C LEU A 18 11.43 -5.98 -7.06
N ALA A 19 12.09 -5.23 -7.95
CA ALA A 19 11.69 -3.85 -8.26
C ALA A 19 10.25 -3.77 -8.78
N ALA A 20 9.84 -4.68 -9.65
CA ALA A 20 8.50 -4.73 -10.25
C ALA A 20 7.34 -4.94 -9.26
N VAL A 21 7.63 -5.32 -8.01
CA VAL A 21 6.64 -5.43 -6.93
C VAL A 21 6.80 -4.35 -5.86
N VAL A 22 7.55 -3.29 -6.13
CA VAL A 22 7.79 -2.18 -5.20
C VAL A 22 7.00 -0.94 -5.61
N ASP A 23 6.33 -0.31 -4.64
CA ASP A 23 5.90 1.08 -4.68
C ASP A 23 6.99 1.92 -3.99
N HIS A 24 7.83 2.62 -4.78
CA HIS A 24 8.86 3.50 -4.25
C HIS A 24 8.22 4.73 -3.64
N THR A 25 8.42 4.96 -2.33
CA THR A 25 7.49 5.76 -1.53
C THR A 25 8.17 6.98 -0.90
N LEU A 26 7.53 8.15 -1.05
CA LEU A 26 7.89 9.38 -0.34
C LEU A 26 6.62 10.07 0.19
N LEU A 27 6.37 9.95 1.50
CA LEU A 27 5.14 10.45 2.14
C LEU A 27 5.39 11.44 3.29
N ARG A 28 6.64 11.85 3.56
CA ARG A 28 6.91 12.87 4.56
C ARG A 28 6.28 14.21 4.14
N PRO A 29 5.59 14.92 5.06
CA PRO A 29 4.78 16.10 4.70
C PRO A 29 5.64 17.29 4.24
N GLU A 30 6.89 17.36 4.63
CA GLU A 30 7.84 18.41 4.27
C GLU A 30 8.62 18.13 2.98
N ALA A 31 8.24 17.08 2.20
CA ALA A 31 8.91 16.78 0.95
C ALA A 31 8.79 17.93 -0.05
N THR A 32 9.93 18.35 -0.59
CA THR A 32 10.01 19.41 -1.59
C THR A 32 9.73 18.87 -3.00
N LEU A 33 9.46 19.76 -3.97
CA LEU A 33 9.33 19.35 -5.38
C LEU A 33 10.60 18.67 -5.90
N ALA A 34 11.79 19.11 -5.47
CA ALA A 34 13.04 18.43 -5.84
C ALA A 34 13.14 17.02 -5.27
N ASP A 35 12.59 16.76 -4.07
CA ASP A 35 12.50 15.42 -3.53
C ASP A 35 11.54 14.53 -4.34
N ILE A 36 10.41 15.10 -4.80
CA ILE A 36 9.45 14.39 -5.65
C ILE A 36 10.09 14.03 -7.00
N ASP A 37 10.76 14.99 -7.64
CA ASP A 37 11.46 14.77 -8.91
C ASP A 37 12.48 13.63 -8.79
N ARG A 38 13.29 13.66 -7.73
CA ARG A 38 14.31 12.63 -7.47
C ARG A 38 13.67 11.26 -7.26
N VAL A 39 12.69 11.16 -6.37
CA VAL A 39 12.04 9.87 -6.04
C VAL A 39 11.29 9.29 -7.24
N ALA A 40 10.60 10.11 -8.03
CA ALA A 40 9.92 9.66 -9.24
C ALA A 40 10.92 9.16 -10.30
N ALA A 41 12.04 9.86 -10.50
CA ALA A 41 13.10 9.44 -11.40
C ALA A 41 13.79 8.14 -10.92
N GLU A 42 14.06 8.01 -9.61
CA GLU A 42 14.57 6.78 -9.00
C GLU A 42 13.64 5.59 -9.23
N ALA A 43 12.33 5.76 -8.98
CA ALA A 43 11.33 4.72 -9.20
C ALA A 43 11.32 4.21 -10.65
N VAL A 44 11.40 5.12 -11.62
CA VAL A 44 11.54 4.77 -13.05
C VAL A 44 12.83 4.02 -13.31
N SER A 45 13.97 4.51 -12.80
CA SER A 45 15.28 3.91 -13.04
C SER A 45 15.40 2.49 -12.45
N PHE A 46 14.76 2.23 -11.32
CA PHE A 46 14.69 0.91 -10.71
C PHE A 46 13.71 -0.03 -11.41
N GLY A 47 12.77 0.48 -12.19
CA GLY A 47 11.69 -0.30 -12.78
C GLY A 47 10.64 -0.71 -11.74
N CYS A 48 10.31 0.19 -10.81
CA CYS A 48 9.30 -0.04 -9.78
C CYS A 48 7.90 -0.17 -10.38
N ALA A 49 6.99 -0.81 -9.64
CA ALA A 49 5.57 -0.87 -10.02
C ALA A 49 4.94 0.53 -10.03
N SER A 50 5.23 1.33 -9.02
CA SER A 50 4.75 2.71 -8.91
C SER A 50 5.72 3.60 -8.12
N VAL A 51 5.50 4.91 -8.24
CA VAL A 51 5.92 5.87 -7.23
C VAL A 51 4.72 6.24 -6.37
N CYS A 52 4.87 6.23 -5.04
CA CYS A 52 3.80 6.53 -4.09
C CYS A 52 4.09 7.85 -3.36
N VAL A 53 3.19 8.84 -3.51
CA VAL A 53 3.37 10.20 -3.03
C VAL A 53 2.13 10.75 -2.32
N GLN A 54 2.29 11.88 -1.62
CA GLN A 54 1.19 12.65 -1.06
C GLN A 54 0.29 13.24 -2.16
N PRO A 55 -1.00 13.51 -1.89
CA PRO A 55 -1.96 14.05 -2.85
C PRO A 55 -1.47 15.28 -3.60
N SER A 56 -0.85 16.23 -2.89
CA SER A 56 -0.34 17.48 -3.47
C SER A 56 0.81 17.28 -4.48
N ALA A 57 1.47 16.12 -4.47
CA ALA A 57 2.61 15.82 -5.32
C ALA A 57 2.24 14.98 -6.56
N VAL A 58 0.99 14.52 -6.69
CA VAL A 58 0.56 13.59 -7.73
C VAL A 58 0.81 14.13 -9.13
N ALA A 59 0.37 15.36 -9.42
CA ALA A 59 0.54 15.96 -10.74
C ALA A 59 2.03 16.03 -11.13
N ARG A 60 2.88 16.46 -10.19
CA ARG A 60 4.34 16.53 -10.43
C ARG A 60 4.95 15.15 -10.63
N ALA A 61 4.58 14.17 -9.84
CA ALA A 61 5.06 12.79 -10.01
C ALA A 61 4.63 12.23 -11.38
N ALA A 62 3.37 12.49 -11.81
CA ALA A 62 2.86 12.07 -13.11
C ALA A 62 3.65 12.68 -14.28
N GLU A 63 4.01 13.97 -14.21
CA GLU A 63 4.88 14.62 -15.19
C GLU A 63 6.25 13.94 -15.28
N VAL A 64 6.90 13.65 -14.13
CA VAL A 64 8.25 13.07 -14.11
C VAL A 64 8.25 11.63 -14.58
N VAL A 65 7.27 10.81 -14.18
CA VAL A 65 7.24 9.40 -14.61
C VAL A 65 6.85 9.24 -16.08
N ASP A 66 6.09 10.19 -16.63
CA ASP A 66 5.73 10.25 -18.06
C ASP A 66 5.18 8.91 -18.60
N GLY A 67 4.27 8.28 -17.84
CA GLY A 67 3.64 7.02 -18.19
C GLY A 67 4.53 5.77 -18.15
N ARG A 68 5.80 5.89 -17.77
CA ARG A 68 6.75 4.76 -17.72
C ARG A 68 6.50 3.79 -16.57
N ILE A 69 5.95 4.28 -15.46
CA ILE A 69 5.47 3.50 -14.31
C ILE A 69 4.18 4.13 -13.79
N LEU A 70 3.50 3.47 -12.85
CA LEU A 70 2.27 3.99 -12.26
C LEU A 70 2.57 5.06 -11.21
N VAL A 71 1.60 5.99 -11.00
CA VAL A 71 1.57 6.88 -9.85
C VAL A 71 0.53 6.37 -8.87
N CYS A 72 0.92 6.22 -7.62
CA CYS A 72 0.08 5.89 -6.49
C CYS A 72 -0.03 7.10 -5.56
N SER A 73 -1.20 7.37 -4.99
CA SER A 73 -1.38 8.36 -3.95
C SER A 73 -2.05 7.79 -2.72
N VAL A 74 -1.83 8.44 -1.58
CA VAL A 74 -2.52 8.12 -0.33
C VAL A 74 -3.78 8.97 -0.17
N VAL A 75 -4.76 8.48 0.61
CA VAL A 75 -6.04 9.16 0.87
C VAL A 75 -6.44 8.96 2.34
N GLY A 76 -6.95 10.01 2.99
CA GLY A 76 -7.25 10.03 4.41
C GLY A 76 -6.01 9.79 5.29
N PHE A 77 -4.85 10.09 4.78
CA PHE A 77 -3.57 9.64 5.32
C PHE A 77 -2.90 10.70 6.23
N PRO A 78 -2.24 10.29 7.34
CA PRO A 78 -2.06 8.89 7.78
C PRO A 78 -3.12 8.38 8.77
N HIS A 79 -4.07 9.21 9.18
CA HIS A 79 -4.92 8.97 10.36
C HIS A 79 -6.20 8.18 10.09
N GLY A 80 -6.71 8.18 8.85
CA GLY A 80 -8.00 7.57 8.52
C GLY A 80 -9.23 8.27 9.09
N ALA A 81 -9.04 9.36 9.85
CA ALA A 81 -10.08 10.02 10.65
C ALA A 81 -10.93 11.05 9.88
N SER A 82 -10.72 11.20 8.58
CA SER A 82 -11.60 12.00 7.72
C SER A 82 -12.91 11.24 7.48
N VAL A 83 -14.03 11.97 7.36
CA VAL A 83 -15.29 11.34 6.96
C VAL A 83 -15.19 10.74 5.57
N SER A 84 -15.91 9.64 5.32
CA SER A 84 -15.78 8.83 4.09
C SER A 84 -15.97 9.65 2.81
N ARG A 85 -16.92 10.60 2.81
CA ARG A 85 -17.11 11.53 1.69
C ARG A 85 -15.86 12.34 1.34
N THR A 86 -15.14 12.86 2.36
CA THR A 86 -13.91 13.61 2.14
C THR A 86 -12.80 12.73 1.55
N LYS A 87 -12.69 11.46 2.00
CA LYS A 87 -11.75 10.50 1.41
C LYS A 87 -12.12 10.19 -0.05
N ALA A 88 -13.41 10.05 -0.35
CA ALA A 88 -13.90 9.81 -1.71
C ALA A 88 -13.59 10.99 -2.65
N ASP A 89 -13.82 12.22 -2.20
CA ASP A 89 -13.53 13.44 -2.97
C ASP A 89 -12.00 13.61 -3.16
N GLU A 90 -11.19 13.29 -2.14
CA GLU A 90 -9.72 13.28 -2.25
C GLU A 90 -9.25 12.22 -3.26
N ALA A 91 -9.83 11.01 -3.22
CA ALA A 91 -9.52 9.93 -4.16
C ALA A 91 -9.83 10.32 -5.61
N ALA A 92 -11.01 10.88 -5.86
CA ALA A 92 -11.39 11.38 -7.18
C ALA A 92 -10.42 12.47 -7.66
N THR A 93 -10.01 13.37 -6.76
CA THR A 93 -9.06 14.46 -7.06
C THR A 93 -7.70 13.91 -7.46
N VAL A 94 -7.11 12.97 -6.69
CA VAL A 94 -5.78 12.44 -7.02
C VAL A 94 -5.80 11.63 -8.32
N VAL A 95 -6.89 10.94 -8.63
CA VAL A 95 -7.07 10.25 -9.91
C VAL A 95 -7.12 11.24 -11.06
N ALA A 96 -7.86 12.35 -10.93
CA ALA A 96 -7.89 13.41 -11.92
C ALA A 96 -6.52 14.08 -12.14
N LEU A 97 -5.64 14.06 -11.12
CA LEU A 97 -4.27 14.55 -11.20
C LEU A 97 -3.27 13.52 -11.79
N GLY A 98 -3.71 12.29 -12.09
CA GLY A 98 -2.89 11.28 -12.75
C GLY A 98 -2.53 10.06 -11.91
N ALA A 99 -3.10 9.89 -10.70
CA ALA A 99 -2.92 8.66 -9.94
C ALA A 99 -3.68 7.49 -10.60
N ALA A 100 -3.00 6.38 -10.79
CA ALA A 100 -3.55 5.11 -11.28
C ALA A 100 -3.84 4.12 -10.14
N GLU A 101 -3.31 4.38 -8.95
CA GLU A 101 -3.52 3.59 -7.74
C GLU A 101 -3.77 4.52 -6.54
N VAL A 102 -4.65 4.10 -5.63
CA VAL A 102 -5.02 4.85 -4.42
C VAL A 102 -4.86 3.96 -3.19
N ASP A 103 -4.12 4.43 -2.19
CA ASP A 103 -3.93 3.79 -0.88
C ASP A 103 -4.74 4.56 0.17
N MET A 104 -5.97 4.15 0.50
CA MET A 104 -6.77 4.80 1.54
C MET A 104 -6.51 4.23 2.92
N VAL A 105 -6.56 5.07 3.96
CA VAL A 105 -6.59 4.61 5.35
C VAL A 105 -8.06 4.48 5.78
N VAL A 106 -8.43 3.31 6.34
CA VAL A 106 -9.77 3.11 6.90
C VAL A 106 -10.00 3.99 8.14
N ASP A 107 -11.25 4.13 8.55
CA ASP A 107 -11.58 4.67 9.88
C ASP A 107 -11.05 3.72 10.96
N LEU A 108 -9.92 4.08 11.57
CA LEU A 108 -9.29 3.28 12.62
C LEU A 108 -10.12 3.28 13.92
N GLY A 109 -10.93 4.32 14.15
CA GLY A 109 -11.85 4.38 15.29
C GLY A 109 -12.95 3.35 15.17
N ALA A 110 -13.63 3.31 14.02
CA ALA A 110 -14.64 2.29 13.71
C ALA A 110 -14.07 0.87 13.83
N LEU A 111 -12.83 0.69 13.33
CA LEU A 111 -12.15 -0.59 13.45
C LEU A 111 -11.85 -0.98 14.91
N GLY A 112 -11.47 -0.01 15.74
CA GLY A 112 -11.26 -0.18 17.18
C GLY A 112 -12.52 -0.54 17.96
N ASP A 113 -13.67 -0.01 17.54
CA ASP A 113 -14.99 -0.33 18.09
C ASP A 113 -15.52 -1.69 17.58
N GLY A 114 -14.84 -2.31 16.60
CA GLY A 114 -15.31 -3.54 15.96
C GLY A 114 -16.48 -3.34 15.00
N ASP A 115 -16.72 -2.09 14.57
CA ASP A 115 -17.75 -1.77 13.58
C ASP A 115 -17.25 -2.01 12.15
N PHE A 116 -17.17 -3.28 11.77
CA PHE A 116 -16.74 -3.68 10.44
C PHE A 116 -17.71 -3.27 9.33
N ALA A 117 -18.98 -2.97 9.69
CA ALA A 117 -19.95 -2.47 8.73
C ALA A 117 -19.63 -1.01 8.35
N ALA A 118 -19.26 -0.17 9.33
CA ALA A 118 -18.79 1.19 9.08
C ALA A 118 -17.48 1.18 8.26
N VAL A 119 -16.54 0.28 8.58
CA VAL A 119 -15.29 0.10 7.78
C VAL A 119 -15.62 -0.26 6.32
N ALA A 120 -16.54 -1.19 6.10
CA ALA A 120 -16.95 -1.57 4.74
C ALA A 120 -17.63 -0.39 4.01
N ALA A 121 -18.47 0.38 4.69
CA ALA A 121 -19.12 1.56 4.11
C ALA A 121 -18.10 2.65 3.71
N ASP A 122 -17.09 2.89 4.56
CA ASP A 122 -15.99 3.83 4.29
C ASP A 122 -15.23 3.44 3.01
N VAL A 123 -14.87 2.17 2.86
CA VAL A 123 -14.20 1.64 1.67
C VAL A 123 -15.09 1.71 0.43
N ALA A 124 -16.37 1.33 0.56
CA ALA A 124 -17.32 1.33 -0.55
C ALA A 124 -17.56 2.73 -1.12
N GLU A 125 -17.60 3.77 -0.28
CA GLU A 125 -17.76 5.14 -0.71
C GLU A 125 -16.56 5.62 -1.53
N VAL A 126 -15.33 5.31 -1.09
CA VAL A 126 -14.12 5.61 -1.88
C VAL A 126 -14.08 4.77 -3.16
N ARG A 127 -14.42 3.48 -3.11
CA ARG A 127 -14.50 2.62 -4.31
C ARG A 127 -15.45 3.16 -5.35
N ALA A 128 -16.62 3.67 -4.91
CA ALA A 128 -17.61 4.25 -5.82
C ALA A 128 -17.10 5.51 -6.54
N ALA A 129 -16.26 6.32 -5.87
CA ALA A 129 -15.65 7.51 -6.46
C ALA A 129 -14.55 7.20 -7.48
N VAL A 130 -13.86 6.06 -7.34
CA VAL A 130 -12.72 5.67 -8.19
C VAL A 130 -12.86 4.22 -8.73
N PRO A 131 -13.92 3.91 -9.50
CA PRO A 131 -14.27 2.52 -9.86
C PRO A 131 -13.24 1.81 -10.75
N SER A 132 -12.39 2.55 -11.46
CA SER A 132 -11.51 2.02 -12.51
C SER A 132 -10.03 1.95 -12.12
N VAL A 133 -9.63 2.44 -10.93
CA VAL A 133 -8.24 2.40 -10.48
C VAL A 133 -8.03 1.35 -9.38
N VAL A 134 -6.79 0.97 -9.16
CA VAL A 134 -6.45 0.05 -8.08
C VAL A 134 -6.64 0.74 -6.73
N LEU A 135 -7.52 0.18 -5.88
CA LEU A 135 -7.77 0.64 -4.53
C LEU A 135 -7.08 -0.29 -3.52
N LYS A 136 -6.17 0.28 -2.70
CA LYS A 136 -5.50 -0.43 -1.63
C LYS A 136 -5.96 0.16 -0.29
N VAL A 137 -6.33 -0.70 0.65
CA VAL A 137 -6.94 -0.32 1.92
C VAL A 137 -5.98 -0.58 3.07
N ILE A 138 -5.53 0.49 3.73
CA ILE A 138 -4.59 0.44 4.86
C ILE A 138 -5.36 0.15 6.13
N LEU A 139 -5.04 -0.98 6.76
CA LEU A 139 -5.69 -1.46 7.98
C LEU A 139 -4.93 -1.09 9.26
N GLU A 140 -3.70 -0.59 9.20
CA GLU A 140 -2.79 -0.34 10.32
C GLU A 140 -2.63 -1.58 11.23
N SER A 141 -2.21 -2.67 10.63
CA SER A 141 -2.27 -4.04 11.16
C SER A 141 -1.60 -4.23 12.53
N ALA A 142 -0.62 -3.39 12.89
CA ALA A 142 0.09 -3.48 14.15
C ALA A 142 -0.78 -3.13 15.39
N LEU A 143 -1.97 -2.54 15.16
CA LEU A 143 -2.91 -2.17 16.23
C LEU A 143 -3.81 -3.33 16.66
N TRP A 144 -3.97 -4.36 15.85
CA TRP A 144 -5.08 -5.29 15.97
C TRP A 144 -4.68 -6.69 16.37
N SER A 145 -5.56 -7.34 17.13
CA SER A 145 -5.46 -8.78 17.34
C SER A 145 -5.65 -9.53 16.02
N PRO A 146 -5.16 -10.78 15.92
CA PRO A 146 -5.37 -11.61 14.72
C PRO A 146 -6.85 -11.75 14.31
N SER A 147 -7.75 -11.77 15.27
CA SER A 147 -9.19 -11.90 15.02
C SER A 147 -9.78 -10.62 14.40
N VAL A 148 -9.43 -9.45 14.91
CA VAL A 148 -9.86 -8.15 14.37
C VAL A 148 -9.25 -7.95 12.97
N LEU A 149 -7.96 -8.26 12.76
CA LEU A 149 -7.30 -8.12 11.47
C LEU A 149 -7.95 -8.99 10.38
N ARG A 150 -8.40 -10.21 10.72
CA ARG A 150 -9.15 -11.07 9.78
C ARG A 150 -10.46 -10.43 9.35
N GLN A 151 -11.24 -9.94 10.30
CA GLN A 151 -12.55 -9.32 10.02
C GLN A 151 -12.41 -8.01 9.24
N ALA A 152 -11.41 -7.19 9.60
CA ALA A 152 -11.07 -5.96 8.86
C ALA A 152 -10.66 -6.25 7.41
N THR A 153 -9.85 -7.30 7.21
CA THR A 153 -9.44 -7.74 5.88
C THR A 153 -10.64 -8.18 5.03
N GLU A 154 -11.56 -8.97 5.61
CA GLU A 154 -12.77 -9.42 4.92
C GLU A 154 -13.70 -8.24 4.60
N ALA A 155 -13.89 -7.30 5.55
CA ALA A 155 -14.73 -6.11 5.36
C ALA A 155 -14.19 -5.22 4.23
N ALA A 156 -12.89 -4.93 4.22
CA ALA A 156 -12.26 -4.10 3.19
C ALA A 156 -12.34 -4.75 1.81
N MET A 157 -12.03 -6.04 1.72
CA MET A 157 -12.10 -6.79 0.47
C MET A 157 -13.54 -6.91 -0.05
N GLY A 158 -14.51 -7.21 0.85
CA GLY A 158 -15.93 -7.31 0.49
C GLY A 158 -16.52 -5.99 0.00
N ALA A 159 -15.92 -4.85 0.39
CA ALA A 159 -16.30 -3.52 -0.05
C ALA A 159 -15.59 -3.06 -1.35
N GLY A 160 -14.77 -3.92 -1.96
CA GLY A 160 -14.16 -3.67 -3.27
C GLY A 160 -12.69 -3.23 -3.24
N ALA A 161 -11.96 -3.51 -2.17
CA ALA A 161 -10.50 -3.33 -2.17
C ALA A 161 -9.82 -4.34 -3.10
N ASP A 162 -8.95 -3.87 -3.99
CA ASP A 162 -8.08 -4.72 -4.82
C ASP A 162 -6.89 -5.25 -4.02
N PHE A 163 -6.45 -4.45 -3.03
CA PHE A 163 -5.42 -4.82 -2.08
C PHE A 163 -5.85 -4.43 -0.66
N VAL A 164 -5.43 -5.25 0.30
CA VAL A 164 -5.32 -4.82 1.70
C VAL A 164 -3.87 -4.50 2.01
N LYS A 165 -3.62 -3.39 2.71
CA LYS A 165 -2.28 -2.91 3.03
C LYS A 165 -2.07 -2.92 4.54
N THR A 166 -0.89 -3.36 4.99
CA THR A 166 -0.61 -3.49 6.41
C THR A 166 -0.64 -2.16 7.15
N SER A 167 0.12 -1.17 6.69
CA SER A 167 0.47 -0.03 7.56
C SER A 167 0.69 1.26 6.79
N THR A 168 0.49 2.39 7.48
CA THR A 168 0.88 3.72 6.99
C THR A 168 2.41 3.91 7.04
N GLY A 169 3.08 3.32 8.02
CA GLY A 169 4.48 3.58 8.37
C GLY A 169 4.68 4.82 9.26
N PHE A 170 3.59 5.47 9.68
CA PHE A 170 3.60 6.67 10.54
C PHE A 170 3.10 6.38 11.96
N HIS A 171 2.44 5.24 12.20
CA HIS A 171 1.93 4.90 13.50
C HIS A 171 3.03 4.32 14.40
N PRO A 172 3.14 4.75 15.69
CA PRO A 172 4.19 4.29 16.60
C PRO A 172 4.08 2.79 16.99
N ALA A 173 2.93 2.17 16.78
CA ALA A 173 2.75 0.72 17.01
C ALA A 173 3.61 -0.16 16.09
N GLY A 174 4.10 0.39 14.97
CA GLY A 174 4.99 -0.33 14.06
C GLY A 174 4.49 -0.42 12.63
N GLY A 175 5.14 -1.27 11.84
CA GLY A 175 4.85 -1.48 10.41
C GLY A 175 4.39 -2.92 10.13
N ALA A 176 4.70 -3.39 8.91
CA ALA A 176 4.40 -4.75 8.49
C ALA A 176 5.11 -5.79 9.37
N SER A 177 4.42 -6.89 9.63
CA SER A 177 5.00 -8.10 10.22
C SER A 177 4.66 -9.32 9.38
N ILE A 178 5.49 -10.37 9.47
CA ILE A 178 5.26 -11.65 8.79
C ILE A 178 3.90 -12.22 9.18
N ASP A 179 3.55 -12.17 10.47
CA ASP A 179 2.28 -12.69 10.98
C ASP A 179 1.09 -11.91 10.41
N ALA A 180 1.14 -10.57 10.40
CA ALA A 180 0.07 -9.76 9.83
C ALA A 180 -0.13 -10.04 8.33
N VAL A 181 0.97 -10.09 7.55
CA VAL A 181 0.92 -10.44 6.12
C VAL A 181 0.34 -11.83 5.92
N SER A 182 0.78 -12.84 6.70
CA SER A 182 0.28 -14.20 6.60
C SER A 182 -1.23 -14.31 6.93
N ILE A 183 -1.69 -13.55 7.94
CA ILE A 183 -3.11 -13.47 8.30
C ILE A 183 -3.89 -12.89 7.13
N MET A 184 -3.50 -11.72 6.63
CA MET A 184 -4.18 -11.02 5.54
C MET A 184 -4.20 -11.88 4.28
N SER A 185 -3.06 -12.47 3.90
CA SER A 185 -2.93 -13.37 2.74
C SER A 185 -3.85 -14.59 2.85
N SER A 186 -3.98 -15.18 4.06
CA SER A 186 -4.89 -16.32 4.28
C SER A 186 -6.37 -15.96 4.13
N VAL A 187 -6.73 -14.69 4.34
CA VAL A 187 -8.11 -14.20 4.21
C VAL A 187 -8.43 -13.84 2.76
N VAL A 188 -7.52 -13.11 2.10
CA VAL A 188 -7.80 -12.65 0.73
C VAL A 188 -7.82 -13.80 -0.28
N GLY A 189 -6.98 -14.83 -0.09
CA GLY A 189 -6.84 -15.92 -1.06
C GLY A 189 -6.55 -15.35 -2.46
N ASP A 190 -7.33 -15.79 -3.46
CA ASP A 190 -7.22 -15.32 -4.84
C ASP A 190 -8.18 -14.13 -5.15
N ARG A 191 -8.93 -13.63 -4.14
CA ARG A 191 -9.96 -12.60 -4.32
C ARG A 191 -9.41 -11.17 -4.29
N ALA A 192 -8.29 -10.96 -3.61
CA ALA A 192 -7.57 -9.69 -3.52
C ALA A 192 -6.07 -9.96 -3.28
N ARG A 193 -5.29 -8.91 -3.13
CA ARG A 193 -3.84 -8.97 -2.94
C ARG A 193 -3.41 -8.30 -1.64
N VAL A 194 -2.18 -8.53 -1.20
CA VAL A 194 -1.62 -7.95 0.02
C VAL A 194 -0.45 -7.02 -0.32
N LYS A 195 -0.48 -5.80 0.24
CA LYS A 195 0.67 -4.88 0.23
C LYS A 195 1.27 -4.80 1.63
N ALA A 196 2.54 -5.11 1.77
CA ALA A 196 3.30 -4.90 3.00
C ALA A 196 4.01 -3.55 2.97
N SER A 197 3.92 -2.76 4.04
CA SER A 197 4.59 -1.46 4.16
C SER A 197 4.90 -1.10 5.61
N GLY A 198 5.91 -0.22 5.78
CA GLY A 198 6.46 0.13 7.09
C GLY A 198 7.43 -0.92 7.62
N ALA A 199 8.54 -0.45 8.18
CA ALA A 199 9.62 -1.25 8.76
C ALA A 199 10.39 -2.18 7.80
N ILE A 200 10.17 -2.12 6.48
CA ILE A 200 10.91 -2.92 5.48
C ILE A 200 12.11 -2.08 5.01
N ARG A 201 13.33 -2.47 5.43
CA ARG A 201 14.54 -1.65 5.23
C ARG A 201 15.69 -2.38 4.54
N ASP A 202 15.58 -3.68 4.39
CA ASP A 202 16.61 -4.55 3.81
C ASP A 202 15.98 -5.66 2.95
N THR A 203 16.81 -6.31 2.15
CA THR A 203 16.42 -7.36 1.22
C THR A 203 15.82 -8.57 1.93
N ALA A 204 16.41 -9.00 3.05
CA ALA A 204 15.95 -10.18 3.79
C ALA A 204 14.51 -9.96 4.29
N THR A 205 14.23 -8.78 4.87
CA THR A 205 12.88 -8.39 5.30
C THR A 205 11.91 -8.32 4.12
N ALA A 206 12.32 -7.72 3.00
CA ALA A 206 11.50 -7.62 1.80
C ALA A 206 11.10 -9.01 1.26
N LEU A 207 12.06 -9.91 1.11
CA LEU A 207 11.82 -11.29 0.67
C LEU A 207 10.97 -12.08 1.67
N ALA A 208 11.15 -11.86 2.98
CA ALA A 208 10.34 -12.49 4.00
C ALA A 208 8.86 -12.07 3.93
N MET A 209 8.58 -10.78 3.65
CA MET A 209 7.20 -10.30 3.44
C MET A 209 6.56 -10.94 2.19
N LEU A 210 7.30 -11.04 1.09
CA LEU A 210 6.82 -11.72 -0.13
C LEU A 210 6.58 -13.22 0.13
N ALA A 211 7.48 -13.89 0.85
CA ALA A 211 7.32 -15.29 1.22
C ALA A 211 6.12 -15.52 2.16
N ALA A 212 5.76 -14.51 2.98
CA ALA A 212 4.57 -14.54 3.84
C ALA A 212 3.25 -14.32 3.07
N GLY A 213 3.31 -13.92 1.81
CA GLY A 213 2.15 -13.74 0.94
C GLY A 213 1.86 -12.30 0.54
N ALA A 214 2.83 -11.38 0.70
CA ALA A 214 2.69 -10.05 0.10
C ALA A 214 2.90 -10.13 -1.42
N ASP A 215 2.10 -9.36 -2.15
CA ASP A 215 2.19 -9.20 -3.62
C ASP A 215 2.84 -7.88 -4.00
N ARG A 216 2.89 -6.94 -3.07
CA ARG A 216 3.42 -5.59 -3.26
C ARG A 216 4.15 -5.13 -2.00
N LEU A 217 5.19 -4.34 -2.16
CA LEU A 217 5.96 -3.75 -1.06
C LEU A 217 5.94 -2.22 -1.17
N GLY A 218 5.61 -1.53 -0.07
CA GLY A 218 5.72 -0.08 0.04
C GLY A 218 6.98 0.28 0.82
N VAL A 219 8.00 0.82 0.15
CA VAL A 219 9.30 1.11 0.76
C VAL A 219 9.89 2.44 0.28
N SER A 220 10.64 3.12 1.15
CA SER A 220 11.37 4.36 0.81
C SER A 220 12.83 4.10 0.43
N GLY A 221 13.41 3.00 0.87
CA GLY A 221 14.83 2.62 0.65
C GLY A 221 15.03 1.59 -0.45
N THR A 222 14.34 1.72 -1.59
CA THR A 222 14.35 0.72 -2.66
C THR A 222 15.76 0.37 -3.14
N GLY A 223 16.63 1.36 -3.33
CA GLY A 223 18.00 1.11 -3.78
C GLY A 223 18.74 0.13 -2.86
N ALA A 224 18.76 0.39 -1.56
CA ALA A 224 19.44 -0.47 -0.58
C ALA A 224 18.85 -1.90 -0.55
N ILE A 225 17.52 -2.02 -0.71
CA ILE A 225 16.85 -3.32 -0.77
C ILE A 225 17.25 -4.10 -2.03
N LEU A 226 17.33 -3.43 -3.18
CA LEU A 226 17.71 -4.05 -4.43
C LEU A 226 19.20 -4.42 -4.47
N ASP A 227 20.07 -3.60 -3.86
CA ASP A 227 21.53 -3.85 -3.83
C ASP A 227 21.91 -5.08 -2.98
N GLY A 228 21.06 -5.45 -2.02
CA GLY A 228 21.29 -6.63 -1.21
C GLY A 228 20.94 -7.98 -1.86
N LEU A 229 20.48 -7.99 -3.13
CA LEU A 229 20.27 -9.25 -3.87
C LEU A 229 21.57 -9.84 -4.48
N GLY A 230 22.71 -9.11 -4.43
CA GLY A 230 24.00 -9.54 -4.97
C GLY A 230 24.14 -9.14 -6.43
#